data_85e73e02c38e50673b744e1ded32f4ee
#
_entry.id   85e73e02c38e50673b744e1ded32f4ee
#
_cell.length_a   1.000
_cell.length_b   1.000
_cell.length_c   1.000
_cell.angle_alpha   90.00
_cell.angle_beta   90.00
_cell.angle_gamma   90.00
#
_symmetry.space_group_name_H-M   'P 1'
#
loop_
_entity.id
_entity.type
_entity.pdbx_description
1 polymer ?
#
loop_
_entity_poly.entity_id
_entity_poly.type
_entity_poly.pdbx_seq_one_letter_code
_entity_poly.pdbx_strand_id
1 'polypeptide(L)'
;MNTTPISTLPKPLLRLSGGARGDRALVVLSGGQDSTTCLFWAKHHFKEVYAISFVYGQTHSIEVKLAEEICRDYGVNFRMMDVSFISQLNHNALTDTTIVMDQEKPEGALPNTFVPGRNLFFLSIAAVYAREIGAFDIVTGVGQTDFSGYPDCRDSFIRSLNVTLNMAMEEQFIIHTPLMWIDKAETWKLADDLGVLDVIRHRTLTCYNGIPGDGCGHCPACKLRRAGLEQYLSAKKS
;
A
#
# COMPACT_ATOMS: atom_id res chain seq x y z
N MET A 1 -14.86 16.52 19.02
CA MET A 1 -14.43 15.87 17.77
C MET A 1 -13.98 16.97 16.82
N ASN A 2 -12.67 17.23 16.73
CA ASN A 2 -12.13 18.19 15.74
C ASN A 2 -12.08 17.47 14.38
N THR A 3 -13.06 17.73 13.55
CA THR A 3 -13.03 17.28 12.16
C THR A 3 -12.12 18.22 11.38
N THR A 4 -10.92 17.76 11.03
CA THR A 4 -10.04 18.44 10.07
C THR A 4 -10.82 18.76 8.80
N PRO A 5 -10.69 19.94 8.21
CA PRO A 5 -11.42 20.27 6.99
C PRO A 5 -11.07 19.27 5.88
N ILE A 6 -12.08 18.67 5.27
CA ILE A 6 -12.00 17.69 4.17
C ILE A 6 -11.10 18.16 3.01
N SER A 7 -10.82 19.47 2.92
CA SER A 7 -9.99 20.07 1.88
C SER A 7 -8.50 19.74 1.91
N THR A 8 -7.97 19.15 3.02
CA THR A 8 -6.53 18.88 3.19
C THR A 8 -6.11 17.47 2.79
N LEU A 9 -7.07 16.54 2.63
CA LEU A 9 -6.76 15.17 2.21
C LEU A 9 -6.35 15.11 0.73
N PRO A 10 -5.40 14.22 0.35
CA PRO A 10 -5.07 13.97 -1.04
C PRO A 10 -6.32 13.62 -1.84
N LYS A 11 -6.58 14.35 -2.92
CA LYS A 11 -7.78 14.12 -3.75
C LYS A 11 -7.54 13.00 -4.75
N PRO A 12 -8.57 12.17 -5.03
CA PRO A 12 -8.48 11.21 -6.12
C PRO A 12 -8.25 11.87 -7.48
N LEU A 13 -7.53 11.21 -8.36
CA LEU A 13 -7.37 11.61 -9.74
C LEU A 13 -8.72 11.60 -10.46
N LEU A 14 -8.91 12.52 -11.40
CA LEU A 14 -10.11 12.58 -12.23
C LEU A 14 -9.90 11.80 -13.53
N ARG A 15 -10.96 11.22 -14.07
CA ARG A 15 -10.96 10.59 -15.39
C ARG A 15 -10.84 11.65 -16.48
N LEU A 16 -9.96 11.42 -17.46
CA LEU A 16 -9.74 12.35 -18.56
C LEU A 16 -10.97 12.56 -19.45
N SER A 17 -11.87 11.59 -19.51
CA SER A 17 -13.10 11.61 -20.30
C SER A 17 -14.26 12.40 -19.69
N GLY A 18 -14.07 13.06 -18.55
CA GLY A 18 -15.14 13.78 -17.84
C GLY A 18 -16.22 12.88 -17.24
N GLY A 19 -16.03 11.55 -17.25
CA GLY A 19 -16.89 10.60 -16.58
C GLY A 19 -16.91 10.81 -15.06
N ALA A 20 -18.05 10.60 -14.42
CA ALA A 20 -18.13 10.60 -12.97
C ALA A 20 -17.16 9.57 -12.39
N ARG A 21 -16.50 9.91 -11.26
CA ARG A 21 -15.73 8.94 -10.49
C ARG A 21 -16.61 7.72 -10.19
N GLY A 22 -16.06 6.52 -10.36
CA GLY A 22 -16.74 5.30 -9.98
C GLY A 22 -17.12 5.33 -8.48
N ASP A 23 -18.23 4.70 -8.13
CA ASP A 23 -18.62 4.55 -6.72
C ASP A 23 -17.80 3.47 -6.01
N ARG A 24 -17.04 2.66 -6.77
CA ARG A 24 -16.27 1.51 -6.30
C ARG A 24 -14.79 1.71 -6.47
N ALA A 25 -14.02 1.32 -5.44
CA ALA A 25 -12.57 1.24 -5.52
C ALA A 25 -12.05 -0.12 -5.06
N LEU A 26 -10.97 -0.59 -5.67
CA LEU A 26 -10.22 -1.76 -5.23
C LEU A 26 -8.89 -1.32 -4.64
N VAL A 27 -8.62 -1.70 -3.40
CA VAL A 27 -7.36 -1.39 -2.71
C VAL A 27 -6.44 -2.60 -2.73
N VAL A 28 -5.20 -2.44 -3.20
CA VAL A 28 -4.14 -3.42 -3.03
C VAL A 28 -3.63 -3.31 -1.59
N LEU A 29 -4.02 -4.27 -0.75
CA LEU A 29 -3.85 -4.22 0.70
C LEU A 29 -2.85 -5.28 1.16
N SER A 30 -1.73 -4.87 1.72
CA SER A 30 -0.73 -5.79 2.30
C SER A 30 -0.90 -6.00 3.81
N GLY A 31 -1.70 -5.17 4.50
CA GLY A 31 -1.79 -5.15 5.97
C GLY A 31 -0.70 -4.31 6.65
N GLY A 32 0.19 -3.69 5.88
CA GLY A 32 1.17 -2.72 6.36
C GLY A 32 0.59 -1.31 6.53
N GLN A 33 1.36 -0.42 7.16
CA GLN A 33 1.00 0.97 7.43
C GLN A 33 0.42 1.67 6.19
N ASP A 34 1.17 1.66 5.10
CA ASP A 34 0.88 2.47 3.92
C ASP A 34 -0.38 2.02 3.20
N SER A 35 -0.49 0.73 2.89
CA SER A 35 -1.66 0.17 2.21
C SER A 35 -2.93 0.27 3.06
N THR A 36 -2.80 0.15 4.39
CA THR A 36 -3.95 0.31 5.30
C THR A 36 -4.37 1.77 5.42
N THR A 37 -3.45 2.73 5.43
CA THR A 37 -3.78 4.16 5.33
C THR A 37 -4.51 4.45 4.02
N CYS A 38 -4.08 3.87 2.91
CA CYS A 38 -4.75 3.96 1.62
C CYS A 38 -6.15 3.32 1.61
N LEU A 39 -6.37 2.24 2.37
CA LEU A 39 -7.69 1.65 2.55
C LEU A 39 -8.68 2.66 3.16
N PHE A 40 -8.28 3.33 4.23
CA PHE A 40 -9.14 4.33 4.87
C PHE A 40 -9.30 5.60 4.03
N TRP A 41 -8.26 5.99 3.28
CA TRP A 41 -8.38 7.03 2.27
C TRP A 41 -9.41 6.65 1.21
N ALA A 42 -9.41 5.42 0.70
CA ALA A 42 -10.40 4.95 -0.24
C ALA A 42 -11.81 4.95 0.35
N LYS A 43 -12.00 4.50 1.60
CA LYS A 43 -13.29 4.55 2.31
C LYS A 43 -13.83 5.97 2.49
N HIS A 44 -12.96 6.96 2.57
CA HIS A 44 -13.38 8.38 2.65
C HIS A 44 -13.88 8.91 1.28
N HIS A 45 -13.36 8.37 0.18
CA HIS A 45 -13.59 8.92 -1.15
C HIS A 45 -14.57 8.14 -2.03
N PHE A 46 -14.82 6.86 -1.72
CA PHE A 46 -15.67 5.95 -2.51
C PHE A 46 -16.78 5.34 -1.66
N LYS A 47 -17.91 5.01 -2.28
CA LYS A 47 -19.07 4.44 -1.57
C LYS A 47 -18.87 2.97 -1.23
N GLU A 48 -18.29 2.21 -2.17
CA GLU A 48 -17.96 0.80 -1.99
C GLU A 48 -16.46 0.60 -2.13
N VAL A 49 -15.86 -0.06 -1.15
CA VAL A 49 -14.44 -0.38 -1.17
C VAL A 49 -14.26 -1.88 -1.07
N TYR A 50 -13.46 -2.39 -1.98
CA TYR A 50 -12.97 -3.76 -2.00
C TYR A 50 -11.49 -3.75 -1.69
N ALA A 51 -10.98 -4.85 -1.14
CA ALA A 51 -9.56 -5.03 -0.90
C ALA A 51 -9.08 -6.37 -1.45
N ILE A 52 -7.89 -6.37 -2.04
CA ILE A 52 -7.21 -7.58 -2.50
C ILE A 52 -5.83 -7.67 -1.84
N SER A 53 -5.54 -8.83 -1.25
CA SER A 53 -4.21 -9.17 -0.71
C SER A 53 -3.61 -10.33 -1.48
N PHE A 54 -2.29 -10.34 -1.57
CA PHE A 54 -1.54 -11.36 -2.31
C PHE A 54 -0.70 -12.22 -1.38
N VAL A 55 -0.79 -13.54 -1.57
CA VAL A 55 0.12 -14.53 -0.98
C VAL A 55 1.10 -14.95 -2.07
N TYR A 56 2.40 -14.74 -1.87
CA TYR A 56 3.44 -15.01 -2.86
C TYR A 56 4.65 -15.77 -2.29
N GLY A 57 4.42 -16.53 -1.21
CA GLY A 57 5.48 -17.30 -0.54
C GLY A 57 6.28 -16.49 0.49
N GLN A 58 5.78 -15.31 0.89
CA GLN A 58 6.40 -14.54 1.97
C GLN A 58 6.40 -15.31 3.29
N THR A 59 7.44 -15.08 4.10
CA THR A 59 7.72 -15.81 5.35
C THR A 59 6.61 -15.65 6.40
N HIS A 60 5.82 -14.57 6.34
CA HIS A 60 4.79 -14.27 7.34
C HIS A 60 3.40 -14.09 6.72
N SER A 61 2.53 -15.07 6.94
CA SER A 61 1.09 -14.98 6.61
C SER A 61 0.30 -14.04 7.53
N ILE A 62 0.94 -13.50 8.58
CA ILE A 62 0.32 -12.62 9.58
C ILE A 62 -0.20 -11.32 8.92
N GLU A 63 0.53 -10.76 7.95
CA GLU A 63 0.11 -9.54 7.23
C GLU A 63 -1.27 -9.69 6.61
N VAL A 64 -1.50 -10.80 5.91
CA VAL A 64 -2.77 -11.07 5.22
C VAL A 64 -3.91 -11.26 6.23
N LYS A 65 -3.64 -11.92 7.36
CA LYS A 65 -4.64 -12.08 8.44
C LYS A 65 -5.04 -10.74 9.05
N LEU A 66 -4.07 -9.86 9.33
CA LEU A 66 -4.35 -8.52 9.84
C LEU A 66 -5.14 -7.69 8.82
N ALA A 67 -4.81 -7.79 7.53
CA ALA A 67 -5.57 -7.16 6.46
C ALA A 67 -7.02 -7.64 6.42
N GLU A 68 -7.25 -8.95 6.53
CA GLU A 68 -8.58 -9.55 6.56
C GLU A 68 -9.38 -9.11 7.79
N GLU A 69 -8.77 -9.11 8.97
CA GLU A 69 -9.40 -8.65 10.21
C GLU A 69 -9.82 -7.16 10.14
N ILE A 70 -8.93 -6.30 9.61
CA ILE A 70 -9.26 -4.88 9.38
C ILE A 70 -10.42 -4.77 8.40
N CYS A 71 -10.40 -5.48 7.29
CA CYS A 71 -11.48 -5.46 6.30
C CYS A 71 -12.81 -5.89 6.91
N ARG A 72 -12.83 -6.98 7.68
CA ARG A 72 -14.03 -7.47 8.38
C ARG A 72 -14.59 -6.43 9.34
N ASP A 73 -13.74 -5.84 10.19
CA ASP A 73 -14.15 -4.90 11.23
C ASP A 73 -14.67 -3.57 10.65
N TYR A 74 -14.20 -3.20 9.46
CA TYR A 74 -14.60 -1.97 8.78
C TYR A 74 -15.54 -2.17 7.60
N GLY A 75 -16.10 -3.38 7.43
CA GLY A 75 -17.10 -3.68 6.40
C GLY A 75 -16.58 -3.56 4.97
N VAL A 76 -15.33 -3.97 4.72
CA VAL A 76 -14.70 -3.99 3.40
C VAL A 76 -14.73 -5.40 2.83
N ASN A 77 -15.16 -5.55 1.57
CA ASN A 77 -15.12 -6.83 0.87
C ASN A 77 -13.66 -7.22 0.60
N PHE A 78 -13.22 -8.34 1.18
CA PHE A 78 -11.83 -8.79 1.12
C PHE A 78 -11.67 -10.01 0.20
N ARG A 79 -10.62 -9.98 -0.62
CA ARG A 79 -10.19 -11.10 -1.45
C ARG A 79 -8.71 -11.39 -1.23
N MET A 80 -8.41 -12.63 -0.90
CA MET A 80 -7.03 -13.14 -0.92
C MET A 80 -6.77 -13.85 -2.25
N MET A 81 -5.60 -13.57 -2.85
CA MET A 81 -5.15 -14.19 -4.10
C MET A 81 -3.79 -14.85 -3.89
N ASP A 82 -3.71 -16.15 -4.19
CA ASP A 82 -2.44 -16.87 -4.20
C ASP A 82 -1.72 -16.64 -5.52
N VAL A 83 -0.52 -16.06 -5.43
CA VAL A 83 0.40 -15.80 -6.54
C VAL A 83 1.79 -16.36 -6.24
N SER A 84 1.85 -17.47 -5.50
CA SER A 84 3.11 -18.09 -5.05
C SER A 84 4.04 -18.49 -6.19
N PHE A 85 3.55 -18.58 -7.44
CA PHE A 85 4.41 -18.79 -8.60
C PHE A 85 5.48 -17.69 -8.77
N ILE A 86 5.26 -16.47 -8.25
CA ILE A 86 6.23 -15.38 -8.30
C ILE A 86 7.51 -15.74 -7.55
N SER A 87 7.41 -16.49 -6.43
CA SER A 87 8.59 -16.94 -5.67
C SER A 87 9.48 -17.89 -6.45
N GLN A 88 8.94 -18.58 -7.45
CA GLN A 88 9.71 -19.49 -8.31
C GLN A 88 10.56 -18.72 -9.33
N LEU A 89 10.24 -17.45 -9.59
CA LEU A 89 10.95 -16.62 -10.57
C LEU A 89 12.13 -15.84 -9.95
N ASN A 90 12.16 -15.71 -8.62
CA ASN A 90 13.12 -14.85 -7.94
C ASN A 90 13.52 -15.41 -6.58
N HIS A 91 14.82 -15.47 -6.33
CA HIS A 91 15.37 -15.72 -4.99
C HIS A 91 15.70 -14.37 -4.33
N ASN A 92 15.04 -14.07 -3.21
CA ASN A 92 15.24 -12.83 -2.46
C ASN A 92 14.95 -13.04 -0.97
N ALA A 93 15.38 -12.11 -0.11
CA ALA A 93 15.27 -12.25 1.34
C ALA A 93 13.83 -12.23 1.91
N LEU A 94 12.81 -11.90 1.12
CA LEU A 94 11.41 -11.97 1.55
C LEU A 94 10.78 -13.36 1.34
N THR A 95 11.29 -14.13 0.38
CA THR A 95 10.75 -15.44 0.00
C THR A 95 11.67 -16.60 0.34
N ASP A 96 12.94 -16.34 0.66
CA ASP A 96 13.96 -17.31 1.02
C ASP A 96 14.56 -17.01 2.39
N THR A 97 14.22 -17.82 3.39
CA THR A 97 14.69 -17.67 4.78
C THR A 97 16.18 -17.91 4.98
N THR A 98 16.88 -18.45 3.99
CA THR A 98 18.33 -18.64 4.02
C THR A 98 19.11 -17.37 3.69
N ILE A 99 18.44 -16.38 3.07
CA ILE A 99 19.05 -15.09 2.72
C ILE A 99 18.85 -14.11 3.88
N VAL A 100 19.96 -13.62 4.44
CA VAL A 100 19.92 -12.60 5.50
C VAL A 100 19.51 -11.26 4.88
N MET A 101 18.51 -10.60 5.46
CA MET A 101 18.07 -9.29 4.99
C MET A 101 19.13 -8.20 5.23
N ASP A 102 19.32 -7.35 4.23
CA ASP A 102 20.18 -6.17 4.36
C ASP A 102 19.66 -5.28 5.50
N GLN A 103 20.56 -4.90 6.42
CA GLN A 103 20.25 -3.98 7.52
C GLN A 103 20.28 -2.52 7.08
N GLU A 104 20.99 -2.23 6.00
CA GLU A 104 21.11 -0.92 5.37
C GLU A 104 20.97 -1.07 3.86
N LYS A 105 20.51 0.00 3.19
CA LYS A 105 20.41 0.02 1.73
C LYS A 105 21.82 0.02 1.13
N PRO A 106 22.20 -0.96 0.30
CA PRO A 106 23.50 -0.97 -0.35
C PRO A 106 23.64 0.24 -1.28
N GLU A 107 24.82 0.88 -1.26
CA GLU A 107 25.10 2.04 -2.11
C GLU A 107 25.10 1.62 -3.59
N GLY A 108 24.31 2.32 -4.40
CA GLY A 108 24.22 2.05 -5.85
C GLY A 108 23.51 0.77 -6.26
N ALA A 109 22.96 -0.02 -5.33
CA ALA A 109 22.24 -1.26 -5.61
C ALA A 109 20.81 -1.27 -5.01
N LEU A 110 19.99 -2.20 -5.48
CA LEU A 110 18.68 -2.47 -4.89
C LEU A 110 18.85 -3.37 -3.66
N PRO A 111 18.06 -3.18 -2.59
CA PRO A 111 18.06 -4.07 -1.43
C PRO A 111 17.74 -5.51 -1.83
N ASN A 112 18.25 -6.49 -1.10
CA ASN A 112 17.99 -7.91 -1.35
C ASN A 112 16.54 -8.33 -1.02
N THR A 113 15.74 -7.43 -0.46
CA THR A 113 14.28 -7.55 -0.29
C THR A 113 13.49 -7.15 -1.54
N PHE A 114 14.16 -6.66 -2.58
CA PHE A 114 13.50 -6.30 -3.84
C PHE A 114 13.07 -7.55 -4.60
N VAL A 115 11.78 -7.65 -4.89
CA VAL A 115 11.18 -8.68 -5.77
C VAL A 115 10.92 -8.03 -7.13
N PRO A 116 11.73 -8.28 -8.15
CA PRO A 116 11.57 -7.67 -9.47
C PRO A 116 10.17 -7.87 -10.04
N GLY A 117 9.50 -6.77 -10.41
CA GLY A 117 8.16 -6.81 -10.99
C GLY A 117 7.02 -7.15 -10.03
N ARG A 118 7.24 -7.17 -8.72
CA ARG A 118 6.17 -7.49 -7.75
C ARG A 118 4.94 -6.61 -7.92
N ASN A 119 5.12 -5.29 -7.97
CA ASN A 119 4.00 -4.37 -8.15
C ASN A 119 3.41 -4.44 -9.56
N LEU A 120 4.20 -4.81 -10.59
CA LEU A 120 3.69 -5.08 -11.92
C LEU A 120 2.67 -6.23 -11.89
N PHE A 121 3.03 -7.37 -11.29
CA PHE A 121 2.12 -8.53 -11.16
C PHE A 121 0.89 -8.17 -10.32
N PHE A 122 1.09 -7.58 -9.14
CA PHE A 122 -0.01 -7.29 -8.22
C PHE A 122 -1.02 -6.32 -8.83
N LEU A 123 -0.58 -5.23 -9.44
CA LEU A 123 -1.47 -4.25 -10.04
C LEU A 123 -2.14 -4.78 -11.32
N SER A 124 -1.46 -5.63 -12.10
CA SER A 124 -2.06 -6.28 -13.26
C SER A 124 -3.18 -7.24 -12.85
N ILE A 125 -2.94 -8.09 -11.86
CA ILE A 125 -3.95 -9.02 -11.33
C ILE A 125 -5.09 -8.24 -10.65
N ALA A 126 -4.76 -7.19 -9.91
CA ALA A 126 -5.76 -6.32 -9.29
C ALA A 126 -6.66 -5.66 -10.35
N ALA A 127 -6.12 -5.22 -11.49
CA ALA A 127 -6.92 -4.63 -12.57
C ALA A 127 -7.88 -5.66 -13.21
N VAL A 128 -7.43 -6.90 -13.41
CA VAL A 128 -8.32 -7.97 -13.90
C VAL A 128 -9.47 -8.21 -12.92
N TYR A 129 -9.18 -8.30 -11.62
CA TYR A 129 -10.21 -8.48 -10.59
C TYR A 129 -11.10 -7.23 -10.44
N ALA A 130 -10.52 -6.04 -10.54
CA ALA A 130 -11.26 -4.78 -10.50
C ALA A 130 -12.30 -4.69 -11.63
N ARG A 131 -11.93 -5.13 -12.84
CA ARG A 131 -12.86 -5.24 -13.97
C ARG A 131 -14.03 -6.16 -13.66
N GLU A 132 -13.78 -7.32 -13.08
CA GLU A 132 -14.81 -8.31 -12.72
C GLU A 132 -15.83 -7.74 -11.73
N ILE A 133 -15.40 -6.96 -10.75
CA ILE A 133 -16.28 -6.36 -9.74
C ILE A 133 -16.81 -4.98 -10.12
N GLY A 134 -16.47 -4.48 -11.31
CA GLY A 134 -16.88 -3.15 -11.79
C GLY A 134 -16.25 -1.99 -11.01
N ALA A 135 -15.02 -2.18 -10.46
CA ALA A 135 -14.24 -1.17 -9.77
C ALA A 135 -13.11 -0.66 -10.69
N PHE A 136 -13.26 0.50 -11.28
CA PHE A 136 -12.27 1.05 -12.21
C PHE A 136 -11.26 1.99 -11.54
N ASP A 137 -11.41 2.23 -10.24
CA ASP A 137 -10.50 2.98 -9.39
C ASP A 137 -9.70 1.99 -8.53
N ILE A 138 -8.39 1.90 -8.77
CA ILE A 138 -7.47 1.02 -8.06
C ILE A 138 -6.60 1.87 -7.16
N VAL A 139 -6.44 1.49 -5.90
CA VAL A 139 -5.65 2.25 -4.91
C VAL A 139 -4.49 1.40 -4.42
N THR A 140 -3.29 1.99 -4.41
CA THR A 140 -2.09 1.34 -3.91
C THR A 140 -1.27 2.27 -3.02
N GLY A 141 -0.61 1.70 -2.01
CA GLY A 141 0.20 2.41 -1.02
C GLY A 141 1.67 2.59 -1.43
N VAL A 142 1.98 2.63 -2.72
CA VAL A 142 3.34 2.92 -3.19
C VAL A 142 3.66 4.40 -3.04
N GLY A 143 4.92 4.71 -2.74
CA GLY A 143 5.43 6.07 -2.60
C GLY A 143 6.85 6.21 -3.16
N GLN A 144 7.12 7.29 -3.86
CA GLN A 144 8.44 7.57 -4.42
C GLN A 144 9.40 8.15 -3.39
N THR A 145 8.86 8.82 -2.37
CA THR A 145 9.61 9.39 -1.25
C THR A 145 10.06 8.33 -0.24
N ASP A 146 9.48 7.12 -0.32
CA ASP A 146 9.93 5.99 0.49
C ASP A 146 11.36 5.58 0.13
N PHE A 147 12.21 5.48 1.15
CA PHE A 147 13.65 5.17 1.01
C PHE A 147 13.95 3.79 0.39
N SER A 148 12.95 2.96 0.11
CA SER A 148 13.15 1.64 -0.52
C SER A 148 13.80 1.73 -1.90
N GLY A 149 13.49 2.80 -2.67
CA GLY A 149 14.07 3.05 -3.99
C GLY A 149 13.67 2.02 -5.05
N TYR A 150 12.61 1.25 -4.80
CA TYR A 150 12.12 0.24 -5.75
C TYR A 150 11.62 0.89 -7.04
N PRO A 151 12.10 0.44 -8.21
CA PRO A 151 11.69 1.02 -9.50
C PRO A 151 10.19 0.96 -9.74
N ASP A 152 9.54 -0.11 -9.28
CA ASP A 152 8.12 -0.39 -9.43
C ASP A 152 7.22 0.32 -8.37
N CYS A 153 7.80 1.24 -7.59
CA CYS A 153 7.08 2.18 -6.73
C CYS A 153 7.08 3.62 -7.28
N ARG A 154 7.78 3.89 -8.38
CA ARG A 154 7.92 5.24 -8.95
C ARG A 154 6.66 5.68 -9.69
N ASP A 155 6.38 6.99 -9.66
CA ASP A 155 5.24 7.59 -10.38
C ASP A 155 5.27 7.28 -11.89
N SER A 156 6.44 7.35 -12.52
CA SER A 156 6.61 7.02 -13.93
C SER A 156 6.21 5.58 -14.27
N PHE A 157 6.54 4.63 -13.40
CA PHE A 157 6.12 3.23 -13.56
C PHE A 157 4.59 3.10 -13.44
N ILE A 158 4.00 3.68 -12.39
CA ILE A 158 2.54 3.62 -12.16
C ILE A 158 1.77 4.22 -13.34
N ARG A 159 2.18 5.37 -13.84
CA ARG A 159 1.54 6.01 -15.01
C ARG A 159 1.66 5.16 -16.27
N SER A 160 2.83 4.60 -16.53
CA SER A 160 3.06 3.71 -17.67
C SER A 160 2.19 2.45 -17.57
N LEU A 161 2.14 1.83 -16.38
CA LEU A 161 1.31 0.67 -16.14
C LEU A 161 -0.18 0.97 -16.30
N ASN A 162 -0.65 2.11 -15.80
CA ASN A 162 -2.05 2.52 -15.95
C ASN A 162 -2.45 2.63 -17.44
N VAL A 163 -1.60 3.22 -18.27
CA VAL A 163 -1.84 3.28 -19.73
C VAL A 163 -1.85 1.87 -20.33
N THR A 164 -0.88 1.02 -19.97
CA THR A 164 -0.78 -0.36 -20.47
C THR A 164 -2.04 -1.16 -20.11
N LEU A 165 -2.51 -1.08 -18.88
CA LEU A 165 -3.72 -1.80 -18.43
C LEU A 165 -4.98 -1.32 -19.16
N ASN A 166 -5.11 -0.02 -19.37
CA ASN A 166 -6.23 0.56 -20.12
C ASN A 166 -6.24 0.10 -21.57
N MET A 167 -5.07 0.05 -22.23
CA MET A 167 -4.94 -0.45 -23.60
C MET A 167 -5.21 -1.96 -23.67
N ALA A 168 -4.67 -2.73 -22.72
CA ALA A 168 -4.77 -4.19 -22.74
C ALA A 168 -6.20 -4.71 -22.51
N MET A 169 -7.03 -3.96 -21.80
CA MET A 169 -8.39 -4.37 -21.40
C MET A 169 -9.50 -3.50 -21.98
N GLU A 170 -9.15 -2.49 -22.81
CA GLU A 170 -10.10 -1.50 -23.38
C GLU A 170 -10.97 -0.83 -22.29
N GLU A 171 -10.33 -0.47 -21.16
CA GLU A 171 -11.00 0.09 -19.98
C GLU A 171 -10.43 1.47 -19.62
N GLN A 172 -11.01 2.10 -18.60
CA GLN A 172 -10.57 3.39 -18.08
C GLN A 172 -10.20 3.29 -16.59
N PHE A 173 -9.25 2.42 -16.27
CA PHE A 173 -8.72 2.34 -14.91
C PHE A 173 -7.98 3.63 -14.54
N ILE A 174 -8.09 4.00 -13.27
CA ILE A 174 -7.24 4.99 -12.61
C ILE A 174 -6.53 4.32 -11.44
N ILE A 175 -5.21 4.32 -11.45
CA ILE A 175 -4.41 3.87 -10.31
C ILE A 175 -4.12 5.09 -9.43
N HIS A 176 -4.71 5.11 -8.25
CA HIS A 176 -4.51 6.15 -7.24
C HIS A 176 -3.34 5.78 -6.31
N THR A 177 -2.48 6.75 -6.07
CA THR A 177 -1.30 6.62 -5.21
C THR A 177 -1.27 7.75 -4.20
N PRO A 178 -2.12 7.72 -3.17
CA PRO A 178 -2.27 8.83 -2.21
C PRO A 178 -0.98 9.21 -1.49
N LEU A 179 -0.02 8.28 -1.40
CA LEU A 179 1.24 8.44 -0.69
C LEU A 179 2.43 8.77 -1.61
N MET A 180 2.23 8.94 -2.92
CA MET A 180 3.31 9.05 -3.91
C MET A 180 4.34 10.11 -3.56
N TRP A 181 3.90 11.26 -3.04
CA TRP A 181 4.71 12.45 -2.84
C TRP A 181 4.82 12.90 -1.39
N ILE A 182 4.29 12.13 -0.46
CA ILE A 182 4.32 12.43 0.97
C ILE A 182 5.32 11.53 1.70
N ASP A 183 5.93 12.05 2.78
CA ASP A 183 6.86 11.30 3.60
C ASP A 183 6.15 10.46 4.70
N LYS A 184 6.94 9.77 5.53
CA LYS A 184 6.37 8.94 6.61
C LYS A 184 5.67 9.75 7.70
N ALA A 185 6.11 10.96 7.99
CA ALA A 185 5.42 11.83 8.95
C ALA A 185 4.09 12.32 8.40
N GLU A 186 4.05 12.67 7.13
CA GLU A 186 2.82 13.05 6.41
C GLU A 186 1.88 11.85 6.25
N THR A 187 2.40 10.63 6.09
CA THR A 187 1.58 9.39 6.08
C THR A 187 0.90 9.19 7.44
N TRP A 188 1.60 9.44 8.56
CA TRP A 188 1.00 9.40 9.89
C TRP A 188 -0.03 10.51 10.10
N LYS A 189 0.27 11.71 9.60
CA LYS A 189 -0.69 12.81 9.60
C LYS A 189 -1.97 12.45 8.85
N LEU A 190 -1.84 11.85 7.66
CA LEU A 190 -2.98 11.39 6.87
C LEU A 190 -3.82 10.37 7.64
N ALA A 191 -3.19 9.41 8.34
CA ALA A 191 -3.89 8.45 9.18
C ALA A 191 -4.66 9.12 10.33
N ASP A 192 -4.10 10.17 10.93
CA ASP A 192 -4.75 10.96 11.99
C ASP A 192 -5.91 11.81 11.42
N ASP A 193 -5.70 12.47 10.30
CA ASP A 193 -6.74 13.25 9.60
C ASP A 193 -7.95 12.38 9.19
N LEU A 194 -7.71 11.11 8.91
CA LEU A 194 -8.74 10.10 8.64
C LEU A 194 -9.37 9.50 9.90
N GLY A 195 -8.89 9.85 11.09
CA GLY A 195 -9.38 9.34 12.38
C GLY A 195 -9.00 7.90 12.69
N VAL A 196 -7.92 7.37 12.06
CA VAL A 196 -7.51 5.96 12.17
C VAL A 196 -6.08 5.76 12.66
N LEU A 197 -5.47 6.79 13.27
CA LEU A 197 -4.09 6.74 13.77
C LEU A 197 -3.83 5.50 14.64
N ASP A 198 -4.72 5.21 15.59
CA ASP A 198 -4.57 4.08 16.52
C ASP A 198 -4.65 2.74 15.80
N VAL A 199 -5.54 2.62 14.80
CA VAL A 199 -5.64 1.40 13.98
C VAL A 199 -4.35 1.17 13.20
N ILE A 200 -3.87 2.21 12.53
CA ILE A 200 -2.62 2.14 11.77
C ILE A 200 -1.46 1.81 12.69
N ARG A 201 -1.38 2.41 13.87
CA ARG A 201 -0.29 2.19 14.81
C ARG A 201 -0.28 0.77 15.37
N HIS A 202 -1.43 0.25 15.81
CA HIS A 202 -1.47 -0.96 16.63
C HIS A 202 -1.88 -2.21 15.86
N ARG A 203 -2.55 -2.08 14.70
CA ARG A 203 -3.14 -3.22 13.99
C ARG A 203 -2.51 -3.49 12.62
N THR A 204 -1.42 -2.79 12.25
CA THR A 204 -0.72 -3.03 10.98
C THR A 204 0.64 -3.69 11.22
N LEU A 205 1.15 -4.38 10.21
CA LEU A 205 2.45 -5.04 10.23
C LEU A 205 3.39 -4.40 9.19
N THR A 206 4.44 -3.73 9.69
CA THR A 206 5.51 -3.17 8.85
C THR A 206 6.85 -3.85 9.13
N CYS A 207 6.95 -4.52 10.27
CA CYS A 207 8.16 -5.15 10.77
C CYS A 207 8.57 -6.37 9.92
N TYR A 208 9.81 -6.39 9.42
CA TYR A 208 10.35 -7.55 8.68
C TYR A 208 10.43 -8.83 9.51
N ASN A 209 10.44 -8.72 10.85
CA ASN A 209 10.42 -9.87 11.76
C ASN A 209 9.00 -10.32 12.15
N GLY A 210 7.96 -9.86 11.46
CA GLY A 210 6.59 -10.29 11.68
C GLY A 210 5.96 -9.82 13.00
N ILE A 211 6.46 -8.75 13.63
CA ILE A 211 5.93 -8.19 14.88
C ILE A 211 4.98 -7.04 14.55
N PRO A 212 3.65 -7.14 14.85
CA PRO A 212 2.68 -6.08 14.60
C PRO A 212 2.92 -4.80 15.43
N GLY A 213 2.23 -3.75 15.07
CA GLY A 213 2.24 -2.48 15.81
C GLY A 213 3.57 -1.75 15.69
N ASP A 214 4.19 -1.41 16.81
CA ASP A 214 5.47 -0.69 16.87
C ASP A 214 6.67 -1.56 16.41
N GLY A 215 6.44 -2.86 16.20
CA GLY A 215 7.42 -3.80 15.62
C GLY A 215 8.59 -4.14 16.53
N CYS A 216 9.69 -4.68 15.95
CA CYS A 216 10.90 -5.04 16.71
C CYS A 216 11.76 -3.84 17.10
N GLY A 217 11.55 -2.69 16.48
CA GLY A 217 12.25 -1.44 16.76
C GLY A 217 13.64 -1.28 16.13
N HIS A 218 14.22 -2.31 15.55
CA HIS A 218 15.61 -2.27 15.04
C HIS A 218 15.76 -2.60 13.55
N CYS A 219 14.80 -3.28 12.92
CA CYS A 219 14.85 -3.47 11.46
C CYS A 219 14.62 -2.13 10.72
N PRO A 220 15.10 -1.99 9.46
CA PRO A 220 14.97 -0.75 8.69
C PRO A 220 13.55 -0.20 8.61
N ALA A 221 12.57 -1.08 8.37
CA ALA A 221 11.16 -0.70 8.29
C ALA A 221 10.62 -0.14 9.63
N CYS A 222 10.99 -0.75 10.77
CA CYS A 222 10.61 -0.23 12.10
C CYS A 222 11.27 1.11 12.41
N LYS A 223 12.55 1.29 12.06
CA LYS A 223 13.26 2.56 12.25
C LYS A 223 12.58 3.69 11.47
N LEU A 224 12.29 3.46 10.19
CA LEU A 224 11.63 4.44 9.31
C LEU A 224 10.23 4.78 9.83
N ARG A 225 9.42 3.77 10.16
CA ARG A 225 8.08 3.94 10.72
C ARG A 225 8.08 4.77 12.00
N ARG A 226 8.99 4.47 12.94
CA ARG A 226 9.13 5.17 14.21
C ARG A 226 9.55 6.61 14.01
N ALA A 227 10.60 6.86 13.21
CA ALA A 227 11.09 8.21 12.92
C ALA A 227 9.98 9.10 12.36
N GLY A 228 9.18 8.59 11.41
CA GLY A 228 8.03 9.32 10.88
C GLY A 228 6.96 9.62 11.94
N LEU A 229 6.66 8.67 12.85
CA LEU A 229 5.70 8.90 13.94
C LEU A 229 6.19 9.96 14.92
N GLU A 230 7.45 9.89 15.33
CA GLU A 230 8.07 10.85 16.25
C GLU A 230 8.08 12.27 15.65
N GLN A 231 8.46 12.39 14.38
CA GLN A 231 8.42 13.65 13.64
C GLN A 231 6.99 14.22 13.59
N TYR A 232 6.00 13.40 13.24
CA TYR A 232 4.60 13.82 13.21
C TYR A 232 4.11 14.29 14.58
N LEU A 233 4.34 13.50 15.65
CA LEU A 233 3.89 13.83 17.00
C LEU A 233 4.58 15.08 17.55
N SER A 234 5.82 15.34 17.17
CA SER A 234 6.54 16.56 17.55
C SER A 234 5.92 17.80 16.88
N ALA A 235 5.62 17.71 15.58
CA ALA A 235 4.99 18.78 14.84
C ALA A 235 3.54 19.06 15.31
N LYS A 236 2.82 18.04 15.77
CA LYS A 236 1.44 18.18 16.30
C LYS A 236 1.37 18.93 17.63
N LYS A 237 2.47 18.94 18.40
CA LYS A 237 2.54 19.63 19.73
C LYS A 237 2.96 21.08 19.63
N SER A 238 3.52 21.49 18.49
CA SER A 238 3.94 22.86 18.18
C SER A 238 2.79 23.68 17.65
#